data_b74086707fb2c11fd28461bdb2fb15a1
#
_entry.id   b74086707fb2c11fd28461bdb2fb15a1
#
_cell.length_a   1.000
_cell.length_b   1.000
_cell.length_c   1.000
_cell.angle_alpha   90.00
_cell.angle_beta   90.00
_cell.angle_gamma   90.00
#
_symmetry.space_group_name_H-M   'P 1'
#
loop_
_entity.id
_entity.type
_entity.pdbx_description
1 polymer ?
#
loop_
_entity_poly.entity_id
_entity_poly.type
_entity_poly.pdbx_seq_one_letter_code
_entity_poly.pdbx_strand_id
1 'polypeptide(L)'
;MESRSEVLVFITVGLLSSQLISTSIAAPLVEAGGRWVNPCGGSRPVSGSVVNLPTPPPKPISIEMASLKLMTQTAVSLCDETTYTIRSRIGTSVAAAADSIPLDGFPDTGASYLNGTTIEEMLSKEADRLSKIGVFLEQAAHDTYDYADKIRQIENKNVEMLCKMHIMLKGLHQEVTTNVSRDIMPNEYRTLDEISHIDTRNYIMVRGTQTIAVLMSEGIDAYLQRNNS
;
A
#
# COMPACT_ATOMS: atom_id res chain seq x y z
N MET A 1 14.68 -21.44 -35.98
CA MET A 1 14.95 -21.85 -34.59
C MET A 1 16.31 -21.27 -34.23
N GLU A 2 16.28 -20.04 -33.78
CA GLU A 2 17.42 -19.36 -33.14
C GLU A 2 16.99 -17.96 -32.79
N SER A 3 17.04 -17.59 -31.56
CA SER A 3 16.99 -16.25 -30.97
C SER A 3 16.07 -16.16 -29.74
N ARG A 4 16.38 -16.97 -28.74
CA ARG A 4 15.82 -16.77 -27.38
C ARG A 4 16.90 -16.66 -26.28
N SER A 5 18.17 -16.51 -26.68
CA SER A 5 19.30 -16.60 -25.74
C SER A 5 19.99 -15.29 -25.43
N GLU A 6 19.66 -14.19 -26.08
CA GLU A 6 20.46 -12.96 -25.92
C GLU A 6 19.91 -11.93 -24.93
N VAL A 7 18.66 -12.04 -24.48
CA VAL A 7 18.08 -11.06 -23.54
C VAL A 7 18.45 -11.34 -22.08
N LEU A 8 18.90 -12.56 -21.77
CA LEU A 8 19.24 -12.97 -20.40
C LEU A 8 20.69 -12.65 -20.00
N VAL A 9 21.54 -12.25 -20.95
CA VAL A 9 23.00 -12.02 -20.71
C VAL A 9 23.26 -10.57 -20.24
N PHE A 10 22.39 -9.62 -20.49
CA PHE A 10 22.65 -8.21 -20.12
C PHE A 10 22.36 -7.86 -18.66
N ILE A 11 21.69 -8.71 -17.90
CA ILE A 11 21.39 -8.47 -16.47
C ILE A 11 22.52 -8.95 -15.55
N THR A 12 23.40 -9.84 -16.02
CA THR A 12 24.41 -10.47 -15.16
C THR A 12 25.82 -9.88 -15.27
N VAL A 13 26.12 -8.95 -16.16
CA VAL A 13 27.45 -8.38 -16.34
C VAL A 13 27.67 -7.03 -15.63
N GLY A 14 26.65 -6.42 -15.10
CA GLY A 14 26.73 -5.13 -14.38
C GLY A 14 27.20 -5.18 -12.91
N LEU A 15 27.47 -6.36 -12.35
CA LEU A 15 27.68 -6.54 -10.90
C LEU A 15 29.17 -6.64 -10.46
N LEU A 16 30.15 -6.36 -11.32
CA LEU A 16 31.56 -6.43 -10.94
C LEU A 16 32.31 -5.18 -11.40
N SER A 17 32.23 -4.11 -10.68
CA SER A 17 33.34 -3.16 -10.40
C SER A 17 32.77 -1.79 -9.97
N SER A 18 32.86 -1.52 -8.71
CA SER A 18 33.46 -0.34 -8.07
C SER A 18 32.99 -0.25 -6.61
N GLN A 19 33.76 -0.86 -5.75
CA GLN A 19 33.76 -0.47 -4.33
C GLN A 19 34.41 0.90 -4.24
N LEU A 20 33.62 1.96 -4.29
CA LEU A 20 33.96 3.26 -3.74
C LEU A 20 32.99 3.53 -2.61
N ILE A 21 33.53 3.46 -1.41
CA ILE A 21 32.89 3.75 -0.13
C ILE A 21 32.40 5.20 -0.14
N SER A 22 31.13 5.39 -0.52
CA SER A 22 30.38 6.59 -0.13
C SER A 22 29.64 6.25 1.15
N THR A 23 30.22 6.62 2.28
CA THR A 23 29.52 6.67 3.57
C THR A 23 28.46 7.77 3.50
N SER A 24 27.33 7.47 2.85
CA SER A 24 26.11 8.19 3.12
C SER A 24 25.73 7.89 4.55
N ILE A 25 25.92 8.86 5.42
CA ILE A 25 25.35 8.86 6.77
C ILE A 25 23.84 9.00 6.56
N ALA A 26 23.17 7.87 6.30
CA ALA A 26 21.73 7.77 6.46
C ALA A 26 21.49 8.00 7.96
N ALA A 27 20.96 9.17 8.31
CA ALA A 27 20.48 9.42 9.65
C ALA A 27 19.55 8.25 10.03
N PRO A 28 19.73 7.61 11.19
CA PRO A 28 18.82 6.56 11.62
C PRO A 28 17.44 7.18 11.68
N LEU A 29 16.55 6.76 10.79
CA LEU A 29 15.12 7.00 10.96
C LEU A 29 14.77 6.39 12.31
N VAL A 30 14.53 7.27 13.29
CA VAL A 30 14.06 6.91 14.62
C VAL A 30 12.93 5.91 14.44
N GLU A 31 12.97 4.81 15.19
CA GLU A 31 11.96 3.73 15.26
C GLU A 31 10.58 4.22 15.75
N ALA A 32 10.05 5.25 15.17
CA ALA A 32 8.63 5.51 15.20
C ALA A 32 8.03 4.58 14.14
N GLY A 33 7.31 3.56 14.56
CA GLY A 33 6.61 2.64 13.67
C GLY A 33 5.91 3.43 12.57
N GLY A 34 6.01 2.98 11.31
CA GLY A 34 5.40 3.70 10.19
C GLY A 34 3.92 3.99 10.43
N ARG A 35 3.35 4.91 9.68
CA ARG A 35 1.94 5.34 9.82
C ARG A 35 0.93 4.19 9.73
N TRP A 36 1.32 3.07 9.11
CA TRP A 36 0.52 1.84 9.02
C TRP A 36 0.41 1.08 10.34
N VAL A 37 1.33 1.27 11.31
CA VAL A 37 1.26 0.62 12.64
C VAL A 37 0.24 1.31 13.53
N ASN A 38 0.12 2.63 13.44
CA ASN A 38 -0.87 3.42 14.16
C ASN A 38 -1.58 4.40 13.21
N PRO A 39 -2.42 3.90 12.31
CA PRO A 39 -2.99 4.71 11.24
C PRO A 39 -3.96 5.79 11.71
N CYS A 40 -4.57 5.61 12.87
CA CYS A 40 -5.49 6.60 13.44
C CYS A 40 -4.79 7.71 14.24
N GLY A 41 -3.45 7.68 14.32
CA GLY A 41 -2.71 8.67 15.08
C GLY A 41 -3.18 8.73 16.52
N GLY A 42 -2.86 7.70 17.33
CA GLY A 42 -3.18 7.73 18.75
C GLY A 42 -2.55 8.97 19.38
N SER A 43 -3.38 9.89 19.84
CA SER A 43 -2.93 11.05 20.61
C SER A 43 -2.06 10.53 21.73
N ARG A 44 -0.79 10.98 21.80
CA ARG A 44 -0.06 10.93 23.07
C ARG A 44 -1.03 11.43 24.12
N PRO A 45 -1.18 10.76 25.26
CA PRO A 45 -1.99 11.29 26.34
C PRO A 45 -1.43 12.68 26.69
N VAL A 46 -2.11 13.70 26.19
CA VAL A 46 -1.90 15.05 26.69
C VAL A 46 -2.37 14.97 28.14
N SER A 47 -1.41 15.09 29.06
CA SER A 47 -1.68 15.18 30.50
C SER A 47 -2.42 16.49 30.76
N GLY A 48 -3.69 16.48 30.52
CA GLY A 48 -4.62 17.59 30.66
C GLY A 48 -6.01 17.04 30.65
N SER A 49 -6.83 17.46 31.60
CA SER A 49 -8.19 17.05 31.93
C SER A 49 -8.98 16.53 30.71
N VAL A 50 -9.20 15.22 30.68
CA VAL A 50 -10.09 14.60 29.68
C VAL A 50 -11.50 15.09 29.95
N VAL A 51 -11.96 16.05 29.14
CA VAL A 51 -13.38 16.35 29.06
C VAL A 51 -14.01 15.13 28.44
N ASN A 52 -14.73 14.33 29.23
CA ASN A 52 -15.51 13.19 28.75
C ASN A 52 -16.67 13.71 27.89
N LEU A 53 -16.39 14.01 26.62
CA LEU A 53 -17.45 14.20 25.65
C LEU A 53 -18.15 12.85 25.44
N PRO A 54 -19.50 12.82 25.45
CA PRO A 54 -20.25 11.59 25.21
C PRO A 54 -19.82 11.01 23.84
N THR A 55 -19.35 9.78 23.85
CA THR A 55 -19.00 9.05 22.63
C THR A 55 -20.27 8.94 21.77
N PRO A 56 -20.26 9.42 20.53
CA PRO A 56 -21.41 9.27 19.66
C PRO A 56 -21.75 7.78 19.48
N PRO A 57 -23.04 7.43 19.33
CA PRO A 57 -23.44 6.05 19.15
C PRO A 57 -22.75 5.46 17.91
N PRO A 58 -22.37 4.17 17.93
CA PRO A 58 -21.74 3.53 16.81
C PRO A 58 -22.66 3.57 15.59
N LYS A 59 -22.10 3.97 14.44
CA LYS A 59 -22.84 3.98 13.19
C LYS A 59 -23.12 2.54 12.72
N PRO A 60 -24.24 2.29 12.04
CA PRO A 60 -24.50 1.01 11.40
C PRO A 60 -23.35 0.59 10.49
N ILE A 61 -22.98 -0.69 10.56
CA ILE A 61 -21.84 -1.22 9.79
C ILE A 61 -22.00 -1.00 8.28
N SER A 62 -23.24 -1.03 7.76
CA SER A 62 -23.52 -0.76 6.35
C SER A 62 -23.15 0.67 5.92
N ILE A 63 -23.35 1.65 6.79
CA ILE A 63 -22.93 3.05 6.54
C ILE A 63 -21.42 3.16 6.54
N GLU A 64 -20.76 2.48 7.47
CA GLU A 64 -19.30 2.45 7.56
C GLU A 64 -18.68 1.76 6.33
N MET A 65 -19.28 0.67 5.86
CA MET A 65 -18.88 -0.03 4.64
C MET A 65 -19.08 0.84 3.39
N ALA A 66 -20.20 1.54 3.27
CA ALA A 66 -20.44 2.47 2.17
C ALA A 66 -19.42 3.62 2.16
N SER A 67 -19.05 4.14 3.34
CA SER A 67 -17.98 5.13 3.47
C SER A 67 -16.62 4.57 3.03
N LEU A 68 -16.28 3.35 3.47
CA LEU A 68 -15.04 2.68 3.08
C LEU A 68 -14.99 2.47 1.55
N LYS A 69 -16.11 2.08 0.92
CA LYS A 69 -16.20 1.97 -0.54
C LYS A 69 -15.85 3.27 -1.26
N LEU A 70 -16.35 4.41 -0.81
CA LEU A 70 -16.00 5.71 -1.41
C LEU A 70 -14.50 6.00 -1.28
N MET A 71 -13.89 5.61 -0.16
CA MET A 71 -12.44 5.76 0.03
C MET A 71 -11.64 4.87 -0.93
N THR A 72 -12.08 3.62 -1.17
CA THR A 72 -11.44 2.73 -2.15
C THR A 72 -11.55 3.28 -3.58
N GLN A 73 -12.70 3.80 -3.97
CA GLN A 73 -12.89 4.43 -5.28
C GLN A 73 -11.99 5.64 -5.47
N THR A 74 -11.81 6.46 -4.41
CA THR A 74 -10.86 7.57 -4.43
C THR A 74 -9.42 7.06 -4.59
N ALA A 75 -9.04 5.99 -3.87
CA ALA A 75 -7.71 5.39 -4.00
C ALA A 75 -7.46 4.87 -5.43
N VAL A 76 -8.44 4.21 -6.05
CA VAL A 76 -8.37 3.76 -7.46
C VAL A 76 -8.07 4.94 -8.38
N SER A 77 -8.81 6.05 -8.27
CA SER A 77 -8.61 7.23 -9.12
C SER A 77 -7.21 7.85 -8.94
N LEU A 78 -6.72 7.93 -7.69
CA LEU A 78 -5.37 8.43 -7.40
C LEU A 78 -4.29 7.51 -7.99
N CYS A 79 -4.49 6.19 -7.91
CA CYS A 79 -3.58 5.22 -8.50
C CYS A 79 -3.58 5.30 -10.02
N ASP A 80 -4.74 5.45 -10.67
CA ASP A 80 -4.87 5.63 -12.12
C ASP A 80 -4.05 6.82 -12.61
N GLU A 81 -4.26 7.98 -12.00
CA GLU A 81 -3.55 9.20 -12.36
C GLU A 81 -2.03 9.07 -12.18
N THR A 82 -1.62 8.44 -11.08
CA THR A 82 -0.21 8.24 -10.76
C THR A 82 0.43 7.21 -11.71
N THR A 83 -0.25 6.11 -11.99
CA THR A 83 0.16 5.08 -12.95
C THR A 83 0.37 5.68 -14.34
N TYR A 84 -0.57 6.53 -14.80
CA TYR A 84 -0.43 7.24 -16.08
C TYR A 84 0.82 8.12 -16.09
N THR A 85 1.07 8.86 -15.00
CA THR A 85 2.25 9.72 -14.86
C THR A 85 3.55 8.90 -14.95
N ILE A 86 3.65 7.80 -14.19
CA ILE A 86 4.86 6.96 -14.19
C ILE A 86 5.04 6.26 -15.54
N ARG A 87 3.96 5.73 -16.12
CA ARG A 87 3.98 5.07 -17.43
C ARG A 87 4.53 5.98 -18.54
N SER A 88 4.22 7.27 -18.51
CA SER A 88 4.75 8.23 -19.48
C SER A 88 6.26 8.42 -19.37
N ARG A 89 6.84 8.14 -18.19
CA ARG A 89 8.29 8.23 -17.93
C ARG A 89 9.05 6.97 -18.32
N ILE A 90 8.53 5.80 -17.93
CA ILE A 90 9.20 4.52 -18.24
C ILE A 90 8.95 4.02 -19.66
N GLY A 91 7.92 4.56 -20.33
CA GLY A 91 7.50 4.14 -21.66
C GLY A 91 6.61 2.90 -21.67
N THR A 92 5.82 2.75 -22.73
CA THR A 92 4.76 1.72 -22.82
C THR A 92 5.29 0.29 -22.87
N SER A 93 6.46 0.06 -23.48
CA SER A 93 7.09 -1.26 -23.56
C SER A 93 7.58 -1.74 -22.19
N VAL A 94 8.24 -0.87 -21.42
CA VAL A 94 8.70 -1.20 -20.06
C VAL A 94 7.50 -1.41 -19.13
N ALA A 95 6.47 -0.56 -19.22
CA ALA A 95 5.25 -0.72 -18.45
C ALA A 95 4.59 -2.07 -18.72
N ALA A 96 4.44 -2.46 -20.01
CA ALA A 96 3.86 -3.74 -20.38
C ALA A 96 4.67 -4.95 -19.88
N ALA A 97 6.00 -4.85 -19.87
CA ALA A 97 6.85 -5.87 -19.25
C ALA A 97 6.68 -5.92 -17.73
N ALA A 98 6.60 -4.77 -17.09
CA ALA A 98 6.45 -4.62 -15.63
C ALA A 98 5.08 -5.16 -15.13
N ASP A 99 4.06 -5.20 -15.99
CA ASP A 99 2.72 -5.68 -15.64
C ASP A 99 2.68 -7.13 -15.14
N SER A 100 3.64 -7.95 -15.49
CA SER A 100 3.75 -9.35 -15.10
C SER A 100 4.79 -9.62 -14.00
N ILE A 101 5.48 -8.59 -13.52
CA ILE A 101 6.54 -8.73 -12.52
C ILE A 101 5.93 -8.58 -11.12
N PRO A 102 6.01 -9.62 -10.27
CA PRO A 102 5.67 -9.48 -8.86
C PRO A 102 6.74 -8.65 -8.12
N LEU A 103 6.34 -7.96 -7.06
CA LEU A 103 7.27 -7.38 -6.09
C LEU A 103 7.29 -8.25 -4.84
N ASP A 104 8.46 -8.76 -4.47
CA ASP A 104 8.61 -9.56 -3.26
C ASP A 104 8.26 -8.74 -2.02
N GLY A 105 7.48 -9.34 -1.12
CA GLY A 105 6.95 -8.67 0.07
C GLY A 105 5.71 -7.80 -0.16
N PHE A 106 5.39 -7.45 -1.42
CA PHE A 106 4.14 -6.76 -1.73
C PHE A 106 2.95 -7.73 -1.62
N PRO A 107 1.77 -7.27 -1.15
CA PRO A 107 0.62 -8.15 -1.00
C PRO A 107 0.17 -8.77 -2.33
N ASP A 108 -0.27 -10.04 -2.25
CA ASP A 108 -0.91 -10.70 -3.40
C ASP A 108 -2.16 -9.94 -3.87
N THR A 109 -2.26 -9.75 -5.18
CA THR A 109 -3.39 -9.08 -5.85
C THR A 109 -4.52 -10.04 -6.22
N GLY A 110 -4.47 -11.31 -5.79
CA GLY A 110 -5.50 -12.31 -6.08
C GLY A 110 -6.81 -12.10 -5.30
N ALA A 111 -7.95 -12.47 -5.91
CA ALA A 111 -9.31 -12.25 -5.39
C ALA A 111 -9.88 -13.42 -4.57
N SER A 112 -9.09 -14.44 -4.24
CA SER A 112 -9.59 -15.75 -3.78
C SER A 112 -10.31 -15.77 -2.40
N TYR A 113 -10.34 -14.63 -1.68
CA TYR A 113 -10.85 -14.55 -0.30
C TYR A 113 -12.26 -13.95 -0.16
N LEU A 114 -12.89 -13.50 -1.26
CA LEU A 114 -14.19 -12.79 -1.19
C LEU A 114 -15.38 -13.72 -0.99
N ASN A 115 -15.24 -15.02 -1.23
CA ASN A 115 -16.32 -15.99 -1.13
C ASN A 115 -16.35 -16.67 0.25
N GLY A 116 -17.39 -16.38 1.04
CA GLY A 116 -17.69 -17.09 2.28
C GLY A 116 -17.00 -16.58 3.54
N THR A 117 -16.24 -15.49 3.47
CA THR A 117 -15.62 -14.87 4.65
C THR A 117 -16.61 -14.00 5.43
N THR A 118 -16.43 -13.94 6.75
CA THR A 118 -17.14 -12.97 7.60
C THR A 118 -16.63 -11.56 7.35
N ILE A 119 -17.37 -10.54 7.81
CA ILE A 119 -16.93 -9.14 7.70
C ILE A 119 -15.64 -8.89 8.49
N GLU A 120 -15.51 -9.51 9.64
CA GLU A 120 -14.34 -9.40 10.51
C GLU A 120 -13.09 -9.94 9.82
N GLU A 121 -13.20 -11.13 9.21
CA GLU A 121 -12.11 -11.75 8.45
C GLU A 121 -11.72 -10.91 7.23
N MET A 122 -12.72 -10.38 6.51
CA MET A 122 -12.47 -9.52 5.36
C MET A 122 -11.72 -8.24 5.78
N LEU A 123 -12.23 -7.52 6.79
CA LEU A 123 -11.62 -6.28 7.27
C LEU A 123 -10.22 -6.53 7.82
N SER A 124 -9.99 -7.65 8.54
CA SER A 124 -8.68 -8.00 9.10
C SER A 124 -7.65 -8.29 8.00
N LYS A 125 -8.03 -9.07 6.97
CA LYS A 125 -7.15 -9.36 5.83
C LYS A 125 -6.81 -8.11 5.03
N GLU A 126 -7.80 -7.24 4.79
CA GLU A 126 -7.55 -6.00 4.07
C GLU A 126 -6.72 -5.02 4.89
N ALA A 127 -6.89 -4.96 6.21
CA ALA A 127 -6.04 -4.15 7.08
C ALA A 127 -4.57 -4.62 7.03
N ASP A 128 -4.31 -5.93 7.01
CA ASP A 128 -2.96 -6.48 6.84
C ASP A 128 -2.38 -6.10 5.47
N ARG A 129 -3.17 -6.21 4.38
CA ARG A 129 -2.75 -5.81 3.03
C ARG A 129 -2.40 -4.32 2.96
N LEU A 130 -3.28 -3.45 3.46
CA LEU A 130 -3.06 -2.00 3.45
C LEU A 130 -1.84 -1.62 4.31
N SER A 131 -1.58 -2.33 5.41
CA SER A 131 -0.38 -2.12 6.22
C SER A 131 0.89 -2.45 5.46
N LYS A 132 0.91 -3.56 4.70
CA LYS A 132 2.03 -3.92 3.82
C LYS A 132 2.21 -2.89 2.70
N ILE A 133 1.13 -2.49 2.02
CA ILE A 133 1.15 -1.42 1.01
C ILE A 133 1.74 -0.13 1.59
N GLY A 134 1.41 0.22 2.84
CA GLY A 134 1.94 1.39 3.53
C GLY A 134 3.46 1.44 3.58
N VAL A 135 4.13 0.29 3.80
CA VAL A 135 5.61 0.20 3.79
C VAL A 135 6.17 0.60 2.42
N PHE A 136 5.59 0.09 1.35
CA PHE A 136 6.05 0.35 -0.01
C PHE A 136 5.77 1.80 -0.44
N LEU A 137 4.61 2.35 -0.06
CA LEU A 137 4.23 3.74 -0.36
C LEU A 137 5.14 4.74 0.36
N GLU A 138 5.48 4.50 1.63
CA GLU A 138 6.42 5.34 2.38
C GLU A 138 7.78 5.40 1.67
N GLN A 139 8.33 4.24 1.27
CA GLN A 139 9.60 4.18 0.55
C GLN A 139 9.51 4.91 -0.80
N ALA A 140 8.46 4.67 -1.56
CA ALA A 140 8.28 5.32 -2.86
C ALA A 140 8.15 6.84 -2.75
N ALA A 141 7.45 7.35 -1.74
CA ALA A 141 7.33 8.78 -1.48
C ALA A 141 8.67 9.42 -1.07
N HIS A 142 9.58 8.64 -0.49
CA HIS A 142 10.92 9.07 -0.14
C HIS A 142 11.85 9.13 -1.35
N ASP A 143 11.78 8.14 -2.24
CA ASP A 143 12.75 7.94 -3.31
C ASP A 143 12.46 8.74 -4.58
N THR A 144 11.27 9.35 -4.70
CA THR A 144 10.88 10.05 -5.93
C THR A 144 10.66 11.54 -5.69
N TYR A 145 11.03 12.36 -6.67
CA TYR A 145 10.85 13.81 -6.64
C TYR A 145 9.65 14.26 -7.47
N ASP A 146 9.58 13.84 -8.73
CA ASP A 146 8.68 14.43 -9.73
C ASP A 146 7.20 14.14 -9.49
N TYR A 147 6.88 13.03 -8.82
CA TYR A 147 5.51 12.61 -8.50
C TYR A 147 5.34 12.20 -7.04
N ALA A 148 6.26 12.64 -6.16
CA ALA A 148 6.21 12.37 -4.72
C ALA A 148 4.87 12.74 -4.10
N ASP A 149 4.30 13.88 -4.50
CA ASP A 149 3.02 14.36 -3.96
C ASP A 149 1.86 13.46 -4.34
N LYS A 150 1.89 12.85 -5.55
CA LYS A 150 0.89 11.86 -5.96
C LYS A 150 1.01 10.59 -5.14
N ILE A 151 2.23 10.09 -4.90
CA ILE A 151 2.46 8.93 -4.01
C ILE A 151 2.00 9.24 -2.60
N ARG A 152 2.30 10.42 -2.04
CA ARG A 152 1.84 10.83 -0.70
C ARG A 152 0.31 10.90 -0.61
N GLN A 153 -0.38 11.29 -1.67
CA GLN A 153 -1.86 11.27 -1.70
C GLN A 153 -2.40 9.84 -1.61
N ILE A 154 -1.78 8.89 -2.33
CA ILE A 154 -2.14 7.46 -2.24
C ILE A 154 -1.83 6.95 -0.83
N GLU A 155 -0.65 7.24 -0.27
CA GLU A 155 -0.26 6.87 1.08
C GLU A 155 -1.25 7.40 2.13
N ASN A 156 -1.62 8.69 2.05
CA ASN A 156 -2.60 9.29 2.94
C ASN A 156 -3.95 8.57 2.86
N LYS A 157 -4.41 8.28 1.65
CA LYS A 157 -5.67 7.56 1.45
C LYS A 157 -5.60 6.13 2.00
N ASN A 158 -4.46 5.44 1.81
CA ASN A 158 -4.20 4.12 2.39
C ASN A 158 -4.29 4.15 3.92
N VAL A 159 -3.67 5.13 4.56
CA VAL A 159 -3.72 5.33 6.02
C VAL A 159 -5.14 5.65 6.51
N GLU A 160 -5.90 6.48 5.79
CA GLU A 160 -7.30 6.77 6.11
C GLU A 160 -8.18 5.51 6.05
N MET A 161 -8.03 4.69 5.00
CA MET A 161 -8.76 3.42 4.87
C MET A 161 -8.37 2.46 6.00
N LEU A 162 -7.10 2.35 6.31
CA LEU A 162 -6.59 1.50 7.38
C LEU A 162 -7.13 1.93 8.75
N CYS A 163 -7.12 3.24 9.04
CA CYS A 163 -7.72 3.77 10.26
C CYS A 163 -9.22 3.45 10.34
N LYS A 164 -9.94 3.62 9.23
CA LYS A 164 -11.36 3.29 9.14
C LYS A 164 -11.64 1.83 9.48
N MET A 165 -10.85 0.90 8.91
CA MET A 165 -10.95 -0.53 9.20
C MET A 165 -10.66 -0.85 10.67
N HIS A 166 -9.64 -0.23 11.26
CA HIS A 166 -9.33 -0.40 12.67
C HIS A 166 -10.49 0.04 13.58
N ILE A 167 -11.15 1.16 13.23
CA ILE A 167 -12.33 1.62 13.98
C ILE A 167 -13.47 0.61 13.86
N MET A 168 -13.72 0.10 12.64
CA MET A 168 -14.75 -0.89 12.38
C MET A 168 -14.49 -2.21 13.12
N LEU A 169 -13.27 -2.74 13.06
CA LEU A 169 -12.86 -3.95 13.76
C LEU A 169 -13.02 -3.81 15.28
N LYS A 170 -12.62 -2.67 15.86
CA LYS A 170 -12.86 -2.37 17.28
C LYS A 170 -14.34 -2.36 17.61
N GLY A 171 -15.19 -1.80 16.74
CA GLY A 171 -16.64 -1.83 16.88
C GLY A 171 -17.24 -3.24 16.84
N LEU A 172 -16.55 -4.18 16.18
CA LEU A 172 -16.88 -5.61 16.11
C LEU A 172 -16.16 -6.44 17.22
N HIS A 173 -15.57 -5.78 18.20
CA HIS A 173 -14.82 -6.41 19.31
C HIS A 173 -13.64 -7.27 18.86
N GLN A 174 -13.04 -6.96 17.72
CA GLN A 174 -11.82 -7.61 17.21
C GLN A 174 -10.58 -6.83 17.60
N GLU A 175 -9.55 -7.55 18.04
CA GLU A 175 -8.23 -6.98 18.23
C GLU A 175 -7.54 -6.78 16.87
N VAL A 176 -7.01 -5.58 16.67
CA VAL A 176 -6.25 -5.26 15.47
C VAL A 176 -4.77 -5.27 15.82
N THR A 177 -4.09 -6.33 15.43
CA THR A 177 -2.63 -6.46 15.57
C THR A 177 -1.99 -6.33 14.19
N THR A 178 -1.69 -5.11 13.77
CA THR A 178 -0.84 -4.90 12.59
C THR A 178 0.61 -4.83 13.04
N ASN A 179 1.32 -5.93 12.88
CA ASN A 179 2.75 -6.01 13.20
C ASN A 179 3.58 -6.14 11.91
N VAL A 180 3.37 -5.21 10.99
CA VAL A 180 4.10 -5.19 9.73
C VAL A 180 5.39 -4.39 9.89
N SER A 181 6.52 -5.10 9.78
CA SER A 181 7.87 -4.49 9.77
C SER A 181 8.20 -3.89 8.40
N ARG A 182 9.08 -2.89 8.38
CA ARG A 182 9.68 -2.39 7.13
C ARG A 182 10.45 -3.47 6.36
N ASP A 183 10.88 -4.52 7.04
CA ASP A 183 11.66 -5.60 6.44
C ASP A 183 10.87 -6.51 5.49
N ILE A 184 9.54 -6.36 5.41
CA ILE A 184 8.75 -7.03 4.37
C ILE A 184 9.15 -6.58 2.96
N MET A 185 9.64 -5.33 2.82
CA MET A 185 10.19 -4.85 1.56
C MET A 185 11.67 -5.22 1.51
N PRO A 186 12.10 -6.07 0.57
CA PRO A 186 13.49 -6.46 0.40
C PRO A 186 14.43 -5.27 0.27
N ASN A 187 15.65 -5.42 0.78
CA ASN A 187 16.63 -4.33 0.80
C ASN A 187 16.99 -3.84 -0.61
N GLU A 188 17.00 -4.74 -1.58
CA GLU A 188 17.24 -4.43 -3.00
C GLU A 188 16.25 -3.40 -3.56
N TYR A 189 15.00 -3.38 -3.08
CA TYR A 189 14.00 -2.38 -3.49
C TYR A 189 14.13 -1.06 -2.71
N ARG A 190 14.78 -1.09 -1.54
CA ARG A 190 14.98 0.11 -0.71
C ARG A 190 16.23 0.90 -1.09
N THR A 191 17.18 0.27 -1.75
CA THR A 191 18.50 0.84 -2.07
C THR A 191 18.70 1.09 -3.57
N LEU A 192 17.60 1.24 -4.32
CA LEU A 192 17.67 1.60 -5.73
C LEU A 192 18.22 3.02 -5.89
N ASP A 193 19.19 3.18 -6.78
CA ASP A 193 19.86 4.44 -7.10
C ASP A 193 19.56 4.93 -8.52
N GLU A 194 19.15 4.03 -9.43
CA GLU A 194 18.77 4.39 -10.79
C GLU A 194 17.29 4.80 -10.86
N ILE A 195 17.03 5.98 -11.42
CA ILE A 195 15.68 6.54 -11.58
C ILE A 195 14.76 5.60 -12.36
N SER A 196 15.28 4.93 -13.39
CA SER A 196 14.51 3.97 -14.19
C SER A 196 14.03 2.76 -13.39
N HIS A 197 14.85 2.26 -12.47
CA HIS A 197 14.50 1.15 -11.58
C HIS A 197 13.51 1.61 -10.51
N ILE A 198 13.71 2.81 -9.94
CA ILE A 198 12.78 3.43 -8.99
C ILE A 198 11.41 3.62 -9.64
N ASP A 199 11.36 4.22 -10.84
CA ASP A 199 10.11 4.46 -11.56
C ASP A 199 9.40 3.14 -11.91
N THR A 200 10.16 2.10 -12.32
CA THR A 200 9.58 0.78 -12.63
C THR A 200 9.01 0.10 -11.39
N ARG A 201 9.74 0.08 -10.26
CA ARG A 201 9.24 -0.42 -8.97
C ARG A 201 7.97 0.31 -8.55
N ASN A 202 7.98 1.65 -8.62
CA ASN A 202 6.86 2.48 -8.23
C ASN A 202 5.63 2.25 -9.14
N TYR A 203 5.84 2.02 -10.44
CA TYR A 203 4.78 1.64 -11.37
C TYR A 203 4.08 0.34 -10.93
N ILE A 204 4.86 -0.73 -10.68
CA ILE A 204 4.33 -2.03 -10.25
C ILE A 204 3.56 -1.90 -8.95
N MET A 205 4.13 -1.19 -7.97
CA MET A 205 3.53 -0.96 -6.65
C MET A 205 2.21 -0.19 -6.74
N VAL A 206 2.17 0.95 -7.46
CA VAL A 206 0.95 1.76 -7.58
C VAL A 206 -0.16 0.98 -8.29
N ARG A 207 0.20 0.22 -9.33
CA ARG A 207 -0.74 -0.63 -10.04
C ARG A 207 -1.26 -1.79 -9.19
N GLY A 208 -0.37 -2.43 -8.41
CA GLY A 208 -0.79 -3.45 -7.44
C GLY A 208 -1.73 -2.89 -6.38
N THR A 209 -1.44 -1.68 -5.86
CA THR A 209 -2.31 -0.96 -4.93
C THR A 209 -3.68 -0.68 -5.53
N GLN A 210 -3.73 -0.26 -6.80
CA GLN A 210 -4.98 -0.06 -7.54
C GLN A 210 -5.80 -1.35 -7.63
N THR A 211 -5.18 -2.44 -8.03
CA THR A 211 -5.85 -3.74 -8.15
C THR A 211 -6.46 -4.17 -6.82
N ILE A 212 -5.72 -4.04 -5.72
CA ILE A 212 -6.22 -4.36 -4.38
C ILE A 212 -7.41 -3.44 -4.00
N ALA A 213 -7.33 -2.14 -4.29
CA ALA A 213 -8.43 -1.21 -4.01
C ALA A 213 -9.70 -1.54 -4.82
N VAL A 214 -9.57 -1.96 -6.09
CA VAL A 214 -10.71 -2.44 -6.90
C VAL A 214 -11.34 -3.68 -6.28
N LEU A 215 -10.54 -4.70 -5.98
CA LEU A 215 -11.02 -5.94 -5.36
C LEU A 215 -11.70 -5.71 -4.01
N MET A 216 -11.15 -4.79 -3.22
CA MET A 216 -11.74 -4.39 -1.95
C MET A 216 -13.10 -3.70 -2.17
N SER A 217 -13.24 -2.83 -3.17
CA SER A 217 -14.52 -2.21 -3.53
C SER A 217 -15.56 -3.26 -3.94
N GLU A 218 -15.17 -4.24 -4.76
CA GLU A 218 -16.03 -5.36 -5.18
C GLU A 218 -16.47 -6.22 -3.98
N GLY A 219 -15.56 -6.52 -3.05
CA GLY A 219 -15.87 -7.24 -1.82
C GLY A 219 -16.87 -6.52 -0.93
N ILE A 220 -16.72 -5.20 -0.81
CA ILE A 220 -17.68 -4.36 -0.07
C ILE A 220 -19.05 -4.39 -0.74
N ASP A 221 -19.12 -4.31 -2.07
CA ASP A 221 -20.38 -4.39 -2.80
C ASP A 221 -21.08 -5.73 -2.60
N ALA A 222 -20.34 -6.83 -2.70
CA ALA A 222 -20.89 -8.16 -2.46
C ALA A 222 -21.41 -8.32 -1.02
N TYR A 223 -20.74 -7.70 -0.04
CA TYR A 223 -21.22 -7.68 1.35
C TYR A 223 -22.51 -6.87 1.49
N LEU A 224 -22.57 -5.65 0.95
CA LEU A 224 -23.73 -4.77 1.04
C LEU A 224 -24.97 -5.39 0.36
N GLN A 225 -24.78 -6.05 -0.78
CA GLN A 225 -25.86 -6.74 -1.49
C GLN A 225 -26.47 -7.88 -0.66
N ARG A 226 -25.61 -8.70 -0.03
CA ARG A 226 -26.06 -9.83 0.80
C ARG A 226 -26.84 -9.43 2.05
N ASN A 227 -26.55 -8.24 2.59
CA ASN A 227 -27.14 -7.78 3.86
C ASN A 227 -28.28 -6.76 3.67
N ASN A 228 -28.59 -6.37 2.42
CA ASN A 228 -29.73 -5.52 2.08
C ASN A 228 -30.89 -6.32 1.45
N SER A 229 -30.77 -7.64 1.29
CA SER A 229 -31.82 -8.58 0.87
C SER A 229 -32.47 -9.25 2.06
#